data_6c79292dd6afd4aee8120f169a232f4b
#
_entry.id   6c79292dd6afd4aee8120f169a232f4b
#
_cell.length_a   1.000
_cell.length_b   1.000
_cell.length_c   1.000
_cell.angle_alpha   90.00
_cell.angle_beta   90.00
_cell.angle_gamma   90.00
#
_symmetry.space_group_name_H-M   'P 1'
#
loop_
_entity.id
_entity.type
_entity.pdbx_description
1 polymer ?
#
loop_
_entity_poly.entity_id
_entity_poly.type
_entity_poly.pdbx_seq_one_letter_code
_entity_poly.pdbx_strand_id
1 'polypeptide(L)'
;MRKLNPGQVEPCRPFKLMYVPQGFEAIDTGVTEALSLLVSELILSTPEAMLETAARERPGAVLVMNGLHVFPENHLDQITEIRNLGIPTAIWFVDDPYFTEDTSVICRFYDHVFTHELGCVDFYRSLGVASVHYLPLCVNTKMFYPRRTGPKYQYDIVFIGNAFFNRTELFDRLAPYLSRKKTLIAGGFWERLTTYDKLSPFISHGFIPPEETANYYSGAKLVINIHRPWEAGQDNRNTFQLPSRSINPRTYEINACGTMQLTDIRDDLGNFYRPGYDLDTFGSAEELQAKMEHYLTHEKERRQFALRGLHTTLRRHTFTSRMPQLLDVIAKRV
;
A
#
# COMPACT_ATOMS: atom_id res chain seq x y z
N MET A 1 18.23 -18.28 16.25
CA MET A 1 17.85 -17.10 15.50
C MET A 1 19.04 -16.16 15.46
N ARG A 2 19.74 -15.99 14.32
CA ARG A 2 20.73 -14.92 14.17
C ARG A 2 19.96 -13.60 14.20
N LYS A 3 20.40 -12.65 15.06
CA LYS A 3 19.88 -11.29 15.07
C LYS A 3 20.04 -10.73 13.65
N LEU A 4 18.92 -10.47 12.98
CA LEU A 4 18.93 -9.69 11.75
C LEU A 4 19.50 -8.32 12.14
N ASN A 5 20.62 -7.92 11.55
CA ASN A 5 21.13 -6.56 11.74
C ASN A 5 20.01 -5.62 11.27
N PRO A 6 19.48 -4.75 12.13
CA PRO A 6 18.64 -3.65 11.67
C PRO A 6 19.46 -2.88 10.66
N GLY A 7 18.90 -2.57 9.48
CA GLY A 7 19.54 -1.71 8.50
C GLY A 7 20.11 -0.47 9.21
N GLN A 8 21.23 0.08 8.72
CA GLN A 8 21.81 1.29 9.29
C GLN A 8 20.70 2.32 9.46
N VAL A 9 20.46 2.71 10.70
CA VAL A 9 19.52 3.80 11.01
C VAL A 9 20.15 5.06 10.43
N GLU A 10 19.51 5.65 9.43
CA GLU A 10 19.93 6.95 8.89
C GLU A 10 19.99 7.98 10.04
N PRO A 11 20.99 8.87 10.05
CA PRO A 11 21.09 9.88 11.08
C PRO A 11 19.87 10.81 11.05
N CYS A 12 19.38 11.19 12.24
CA CYS A 12 18.32 12.17 12.39
C CYS A 12 18.75 13.50 11.72
N ARG A 13 17.91 14.01 10.81
CA ARG A 13 18.17 15.26 10.11
C ARG A 13 17.75 16.47 10.95
N PRO A 14 18.50 17.54 11.01
CA PRO A 14 18.09 18.79 11.67
C PRO A 14 17.02 19.50 10.82
N PHE A 15 15.85 18.90 10.73
CA PHE A 15 14.75 19.32 9.88
C PHE A 15 13.43 19.22 10.62
N LYS A 16 12.65 20.29 10.59
CA LYS A 16 11.29 20.36 11.14
C LYS A 16 10.29 20.09 10.03
N LEU A 17 9.56 18.99 10.09
CA LEU A 17 8.59 18.56 9.07
C LEU A 17 7.18 18.57 9.64
N MET A 18 6.23 19.08 8.88
CA MET A 18 4.81 18.89 9.19
C MET A 18 4.24 17.81 8.26
N TYR A 19 3.51 16.86 8.85
CA TYR A 19 2.83 15.78 8.15
C TYR A 19 1.32 15.86 8.35
N VAL A 20 0.56 15.77 7.24
CA VAL A 20 -0.90 15.77 7.22
C VAL A 20 -1.36 14.40 6.70
N PRO A 21 -1.90 13.53 7.56
CA PRO A 21 -2.29 12.16 7.21
C PRO A 21 -3.61 12.12 6.43
N GLN A 22 -3.81 11.02 5.70
CA GLN A 22 -5.05 10.71 4.98
C GLN A 22 -6.10 9.99 5.84
N GLY A 23 -5.69 9.35 6.95
CA GLY A 23 -6.52 8.45 7.74
C GLY A 23 -6.36 6.97 7.35
N PHE A 24 -5.34 6.63 6.59
CA PHE A 24 -4.97 5.24 6.29
C PHE A 24 -4.10 4.66 7.41
N GLU A 25 -4.72 4.05 8.43
CA GLU A 25 -4.09 3.65 9.69
C GLU A 25 -2.71 3.00 9.52
N ALA A 26 -2.59 1.98 8.67
CA ALA A 26 -1.34 1.25 8.49
C ALA A 26 -0.23 2.10 7.85
N ILE A 27 -0.60 2.95 6.88
CA ILE A 27 0.32 3.80 6.14
C ILE A 27 0.73 4.99 7.01
N ASP A 28 -0.25 5.75 7.52
CA ASP A 28 0.00 6.96 8.28
C ASP A 28 0.79 6.70 9.56
N THR A 29 0.48 5.61 10.27
CA THR A 29 1.25 5.19 11.44
C THR A 29 2.69 4.84 11.08
N GLY A 30 2.88 4.09 9.98
CA GLY A 30 4.22 3.71 9.51
C GLY A 30 5.06 4.91 9.06
N VAL A 31 4.44 5.87 8.35
CA VAL A 31 5.08 7.13 7.94
C VAL A 31 5.43 7.98 9.15
N THR A 32 4.49 8.18 10.08
CA THR A 32 4.70 8.96 11.31
C THR A 32 5.84 8.39 12.15
N GLU A 33 5.85 7.07 12.38
CA GLU A 33 6.91 6.41 13.14
C GLU A 33 8.28 6.55 12.47
N ALA A 34 8.34 6.36 11.15
CA ALA A 34 9.59 6.48 10.41
C ALA A 34 10.11 7.92 10.40
N LEU A 35 9.25 8.90 10.13
CA LEU A 35 9.63 10.31 10.11
C LEU A 35 10.05 10.80 11.49
N SER A 36 9.41 10.37 12.58
CA SER A 36 9.79 10.71 13.97
C SER A 36 11.22 10.27 14.32
N LEU A 37 11.75 9.24 13.65
CA LEU A 37 13.13 8.80 13.83
C LEU A 37 14.14 9.55 12.95
N LEU A 38 13.66 10.12 11.84
CA LEU A 38 14.52 10.64 10.77
C LEU A 38 14.63 12.17 10.75
N VAL A 39 13.72 12.89 11.42
CA VAL A 39 13.75 14.36 11.52
C VAL A 39 13.82 14.81 12.96
N SER A 40 14.41 15.99 13.18
CA SER A 40 14.57 16.55 14.53
C SER A 40 13.23 16.92 15.20
N GLU A 41 12.24 17.27 14.39
CA GLU A 41 10.89 17.62 14.87
C GLU A 41 9.84 17.22 13.84
N LEU A 42 8.88 16.41 14.23
CA LEU A 42 7.72 16.05 13.42
C LEU A 42 6.45 16.64 14.02
N ILE A 43 5.77 17.47 13.26
CA ILE A 43 4.48 18.06 13.59
C ILE A 43 3.39 17.29 12.86
N LEU A 44 2.36 16.86 13.58
CA LEU A 44 1.16 16.29 12.97
C LEU A 44 0.08 17.36 12.92
N SER A 45 -0.63 17.44 11.78
CA SER A 45 -1.79 18.29 11.60
C SER A 45 -2.94 17.51 11.00
N THR A 46 -4.15 18.08 11.07
CA THR A 46 -5.31 17.56 10.34
C THR A 46 -5.48 18.29 9.01
N PRO A 47 -6.22 17.74 8.04
CA PRO A 47 -6.53 18.42 6.79
C PRO A 47 -7.18 19.80 6.98
N GLU A 48 -8.03 19.96 8.01
CA GLU A 48 -8.73 21.21 8.30
C GLU A 48 -7.81 22.27 8.90
N ALA A 49 -6.85 21.86 9.73
CA ALA A 49 -5.99 22.77 10.53
C ALA A 49 -4.61 23.00 9.90
N MET A 50 -4.35 22.50 8.68
CA MET A 50 -2.98 22.50 8.13
C MET A 50 -2.41 23.91 7.92
N LEU A 51 -3.21 24.88 7.47
CA LEU A 51 -2.76 26.26 7.30
C LEU A 51 -2.43 26.93 8.63
N GLU A 52 -3.34 26.83 9.60
CA GLU A 52 -3.12 27.40 10.96
C GLU A 52 -1.87 26.80 11.61
N THR A 53 -1.74 25.48 11.53
CA THR A 53 -0.58 24.78 12.08
C THR A 53 0.72 25.19 11.39
N ALA A 54 0.73 25.26 10.05
CA ALA A 54 1.90 25.68 9.29
C ALA A 54 2.31 27.13 9.59
N ALA A 55 1.34 28.04 9.71
CA ALA A 55 1.59 29.44 10.04
C ALA A 55 2.20 29.63 11.45
N ARG A 56 1.70 28.88 12.42
CA ARG A 56 2.18 28.91 13.82
C ARG A 56 3.55 28.24 13.96
N GLU A 57 3.70 27.05 13.43
CA GLU A 57 4.87 26.19 13.66
C GLU A 57 6.04 26.47 12.73
N ARG A 58 5.80 27.08 11.57
CA ARG A 58 6.82 27.38 10.56
C ARG A 58 7.73 26.19 10.23
N PRO A 59 7.19 25.05 9.77
CA PRO A 59 8.00 23.89 9.42
C PRO A 59 8.90 24.19 8.21
N GLY A 60 9.96 23.42 8.06
CA GLY A 60 10.83 23.46 6.87
C GLY A 60 10.17 22.93 5.61
N ALA A 61 9.14 22.10 5.75
CA ALA A 61 8.24 21.67 4.67
C ALA A 61 6.93 21.08 5.24
N VAL A 62 5.90 20.99 4.39
CA VAL A 62 4.65 20.29 4.64
C VAL A 62 4.54 19.08 3.70
N LEU A 63 4.32 17.90 4.26
CA LEU A 63 4.02 16.68 3.53
C LEU A 63 2.54 16.30 3.72
N VAL A 64 1.79 16.24 2.62
CA VAL A 64 0.39 15.82 2.61
C VAL A 64 0.31 14.39 2.06
N MET A 65 -0.44 13.52 2.75
CA MET A 65 -0.74 12.17 2.26
C MET A 65 -2.01 12.22 1.40
N ASN A 66 -1.90 11.81 0.15
CA ASN A 66 -2.99 11.55 -0.81
C ASN A 66 -3.87 12.77 -1.18
N GLY A 67 -4.30 13.60 -0.23
CA GLY A 67 -5.07 14.82 -0.49
C GLY A 67 -6.48 14.61 -1.04
N LEU A 68 -7.08 13.43 -0.81
CA LEU A 68 -8.39 13.01 -1.30
C LEU A 68 -9.36 12.76 -0.14
N HIS A 69 -10.63 12.57 -0.45
CA HIS A 69 -11.71 12.05 0.42
C HIS A 69 -11.93 12.83 1.73
N VAL A 70 -11.02 12.74 2.69
CA VAL A 70 -11.15 13.38 4.02
C VAL A 70 -10.69 14.83 4.03
N PHE A 71 -10.10 15.30 2.94
CA PHE A 71 -9.64 16.68 2.83
C PHE A 71 -10.80 17.63 2.56
N PRO A 72 -10.86 18.81 3.22
CA PRO A 72 -11.92 19.78 3.01
C PRO A 72 -11.85 20.43 1.62
N GLU A 73 -12.96 20.99 1.13
CA GLU A 73 -13.04 21.62 -0.20
C GLU A 73 -11.99 22.72 -0.40
N ASN A 74 -11.65 23.46 0.66
CA ASN A 74 -10.67 24.55 0.63
C ASN A 74 -9.21 24.09 0.83
N HIS A 75 -8.92 22.78 0.77
CA HIS A 75 -7.55 22.36 1.07
C HIS A 75 -6.50 22.88 0.09
N LEU A 76 -6.87 23.07 -1.19
CA LEU A 76 -5.97 23.64 -2.20
C LEU A 76 -5.70 25.14 -1.96
N ASP A 77 -6.67 25.89 -1.44
CA ASP A 77 -6.47 27.26 -0.99
C ASP A 77 -5.50 27.30 0.20
N GLN A 78 -5.69 26.40 1.19
CA GLN A 78 -4.76 26.28 2.31
C GLN A 78 -3.33 25.97 1.84
N ILE A 79 -3.13 25.09 0.87
CA ILE A 79 -1.80 24.78 0.29
C ILE A 79 -1.21 26.02 -0.38
N THR A 80 -2.02 26.77 -1.14
CA THR A 80 -1.59 28.02 -1.77
C THR A 80 -1.10 29.03 -0.74
N GLU A 81 -1.84 29.24 0.35
CA GLU A 81 -1.45 30.14 1.44
C GLU A 81 -0.20 29.65 2.18
N ILE A 82 -0.05 28.34 2.39
CA ILE A 82 1.18 27.77 2.99
C ILE A 82 2.40 28.08 2.10
N ARG A 83 2.27 27.95 0.78
CA ARG A 83 3.33 28.31 -0.17
C ARG A 83 3.63 29.81 -0.14
N ASN A 84 2.61 30.68 -0.02
CA ASN A 84 2.77 32.12 0.15
C ASN A 84 3.53 32.50 1.43
N LEU A 85 3.48 31.64 2.46
CA LEU A 85 4.32 31.76 3.65
C LEU A 85 5.80 31.39 3.41
N GLY A 86 6.15 30.96 2.20
CA GLY A 86 7.50 30.49 1.84
C GLY A 86 7.83 29.07 2.36
N ILE A 87 6.82 28.27 2.68
CA ILE A 87 6.97 26.91 3.18
C ILE A 87 6.81 25.93 2.01
N PRO A 88 7.83 25.12 1.66
CA PRO A 88 7.71 24.11 0.61
C PRO A 88 6.64 23.08 0.91
N THR A 89 5.92 22.64 -0.12
CA THR A 89 4.83 21.68 -0.02
C THR A 89 5.10 20.43 -0.84
N ALA A 90 4.78 19.29 -0.28
CA ALA A 90 4.88 18.00 -0.95
C ALA A 90 3.58 17.20 -0.77
N ILE A 91 3.20 16.45 -1.79
CA ILE A 91 2.10 15.49 -1.73
C ILE A 91 2.59 14.09 -2.13
N TRP A 92 2.09 13.07 -1.46
CA TRP A 92 2.34 11.67 -1.84
C TRP A 92 1.04 10.97 -2.16
N PHE A 93 0.76 10.78 -3.46
CA PHE A 93 -0.39 10.03 -3.95
C PHE A 93 -0.19 8.53 -3.75
N VAL A 94 -1.12 7.91 -3.03
CA VAL A 94 -1.09 6.48 -2.67
C VAL A 94 -2.31 5.71 -3.19
N ASP A 95 -3.23 6.40 -3.87
CA ASP A 95 -4.37 5.82 -4.58
C ASP A 95 -4.25 5.94 -6.11
N ASP A 96 -3.08 6.31 -6.62
CA ASP A 96 -2.82 6.30 -8.06
C ASP A 96 -2.86 4.86 -8.63
N PRO A 97 -3.36 4.67 -9.86
CA PRO A 97 -3.91 5.69 -10.78
C PRO A 97 -5.43 5.84 -10.64
N TYR A 98 -6.05 5.36 -9.56
CA TYR A 98 -7.50 5.13 -9.45
C TYR A 98 -8.33 6.42 -9.38
N PHE A 99 -7.70 7.55 -9.06
CA PHE A 99 -8.33 8.87 -8.91
C PHE A 99 -7.60 9.95 -9.72
N THR A 100 -7.07 9.61 -10.89
CA THR A 100 -6.28 10.54 -11.71
C THR A 100 -7.09 11.73 -12.22
N GLU A 101 -8.41 11.63 -12.29
CA GLU A 101 -9.30 12.77 -12.55
C GLU A 101 -9.10 13.88 -11.49
N ASP A 102 -9.01 13.51 -10.23
CA ASP A 102 -8.82 14.44 -9.12
C ASP A 102 -7.34 14.82 -8.96
N THR A 103 -6.44 13.83 -8.96
CA THR A 103 -5.01 14.06 -8.69
C THR A 103 -4.33 14.87 -9.79
N SER A 104 -4.87 14.89 -11.04
CA SER A 104 -4.40 15.75 -12.13
C SER A 104 -4.59 17.24 -11.88
N VAL A 105 -5.57 17.59 -11.07
CA VAL A 105 -5.81 18.97 -10.62
C VAL A 105 -4.95 19.27 -9.41
N ILE A 106 -5.01 18.41 -8.39
CA ILE A 106 -4.35 18.59 -7.09
C ILE A 106 -2.83 18.73 -7.23
N CYS A 107 -2.20 17.93 -8.09
CA CYS A 107 -0.73 17.89 -8.25
C CYS A 107 -0.10 19.25 -8.56
N ARG A 108 -0.84 20.16 -9.22
CA ARG A 108 -0.33 21.48 -9.66
C ARG A 108 -0.16 22.49 -8.53
N PHE A 109 -0.73 22.22 -7.37
CA PHE A 109 -0.66 23.11 -6.21
C PHE A 109 0.56 22.85 -5.33
N TYR A 110 1.28 21.75 -5.57
CA TYR A 110 2.41 21.34 -4.74
C TYR A 110 3.75 21.54 -5.43
N ASP A 111 4.79 21.83 -4.65
CA ASP A 111 6.16 21.97 -5.16
C ASP A 111 6.79 20.63 -5.51
N HIS A 112 6.46 19.57 -4.73
CA HIS A 112 6.95 18.20 -4.94
C HIS A 112 5.77 17.23 -4.97
N VAL A 113 5.73 16.38 -5.99
CA VAL A 113 4.75 15.31 -6.13
C VAL A 113 5.46 13.97 -6.05
N PHE A 114 5.04 13.14 -5.10
CA PHE A 114 5.39 11.74 -5.03
C PHE A 114 4.20 10.90 -5.44
N THR A 115 4.44 9.84 -6.17
CA THR A 115 3.42 8.84 -6.53
C THR A 115 3.94 7.44 -6.28
N HIS A 116 3.09 6.57 -5.75
CA HIS A 116 3.44 5.16 -5.60
C HIS A 116 3.30 4.37 -6.91
N GLU A 117 2.71 5.00 -7.94
CA GLU A 117 2.43 4.36 -9.22
C GLU A 117 3.40 4.84 -10.31
N LEU A 118 4.17 3.90 -10.83
CA LEU A 118 5.17 4.18 -11.87
C LEU A 118 4.54 4.78 -13.14
N GLY A 119 3.33 4.31 -13.50
CA GLY A 119 2.59 4.81 -14.66
C GLY A 119 2.19 6.29 -14.56
N CYS A 120 2.13 6.86 -13.35
CA CYS A 120 1.73 8.26 -13.13
C CYS A 120 2.88 9.27 -13.18
N VAL A 121 4.14 8.84 -13.16
CA VAL A 121 5.29 9.76 -13.10
C VAL A 121 5.35 10.69 -14.30
N ASP A 122 5.34 10.13 -15.51
CA ASP A 122 5.41 10.94 -16.73
C ASP A 122 4.12 11.71 -16.99
N PHE A 123 2.99 11.18 -16.51
CA PHE A 123 1.72 11.87 -16.56
C PHE A 123 1.77 13.20 -15.78
N TYR A 124 2.20 13.20 -14.52
CA TYR A 124 2.30 14.45 -13.75
C TYR A 124 3.33 15.40 -14.31
N ARG A 125 4.43 14.92 -14.86
CA ARG A 125 5.41 15.75 -15.58
C ARG A 125 4.77 16.44 -16.80
N SER A 126 3.96 15.72 -17.55
CA SER A 126 3.24 16.26 -18.72
C SER A 126 2.23 17.34 -18.35
N LEU A 127 1.75 17.36 -17.10
CA LEU A 127 0.87 18.41 -16.56
C LEU A 127 1.63 19.66 -16.09
N GLY A 128 2.97 19.69 -16.26
CA GLY A 128 3.81 20.83 -15.90
C GLY A 128 4.36 20.80 -14.47
N VAL A 129 4.22 19.69 -13.73
CA VAL A 129 4.81 19.55 -12.40
C VAL A 129 6.31 19.33 -12.54
N ALA A 130 7.11 20.26 -12.03
CA ALA A 130 8.57 20.23 -12.20
C ALA A 130 9.27 19.16 -11.37
N SER A 131 8.75 18.82 -10.19
CA SER A 131 9.36 17.89 -9.25
C SER A 131 8.44 16.69 -9.00
N VAL A 132 8.58 15.64 -9.81
CA VAL A 132 7.78 14.40 -9.72
C VAL A 132 8.70 13.22 -9.46
N HIS A 133 8.37 12.44 -8.43
CA HIS A 133 9.17 11.33 -7.94
C HIS A 133 8.35 10.06 -7.77
N TYR A 134 8.88 8.93 -8.28
CA TYR A 134 8.36 7.62 -7.97
C TYR A 134 8.77 7.22 -6.55
N LEU A 135 7.82 7.01 -5.67
CA LEU A 135 8.03 6.58 -4.30
C LEU A 135 7.03 5.47 -3.94
N PRO A 136 7.40 4.20 -4.15
CA PRO A 136 6.52 3.09 -3.84
C PRO A 136 6.24 3.01 -2.34
N LEU A 137 5.06 2.49 -2.01
CA LEU A 137 4.69 2.20 -0.63
C LEU A 137 5.61 1.13 -0.01
N CYS A 138 5.43 0.88 1.26
CA CYS A 138 6.17 -0.09 2.04
C CYS A 138 5.33 -0.55 3.24
N VAL A 139 5.91 -1.24 4.20
CA VAL A 139 5.18 -1.83 5.32
C VAL A 139 5.58 -1.23 6.66
N ASN A 140 4.59 -1.08 7.55
CA ASN A 140 4.80 -0.88 8.98
C ASN A 140 5.06 -2.24 9.66
N THR A 141 6.31 -2.49 10.01
CA THR A 141 6.74 -3.75 10.62
C THR A 141 6.38 -3.90 12.10
N LYS A 142 5.86 -2.86 12.74
CA LYS A 142 5.28 -2.97 14.09
C LYS A 142 3.84 -3.49 14.02
N MET A 143 3.18 -3.29 12.91
CA MET A 143 1.81 -3.75 12.66
C MET A 143 1.79 -5.09 11.93
N PHE A 144 2.58 -5.25 10.87
CA PHE A 144 2.68 -6.46 10.07
C PHE A 144 4.00 -7.18 10.36
N TYR A 145 3.92 -8.29 11.10
CA TYR A 145 5.04 -9.16 11.45
C TYR A 145 4.53 -10.58 11.71
N PRO A 146 5.38 -11.62 11.68
CA PRO A 146 4.94 -13.00 11.93
C PRO A 146 4.40 -13.16 13.35
N ARG A 147 3.16 -13.58 13.48
CA ARG A 147 2.46 -13.78 14.77
C ARG A 147 2.13 -15.24 15.01
N ARG A 148 2.16 -15.66 16.28
CA ARG A 148 1.50 -16.90 16.68
C ARG A 148 0.01 -16.63 16.82
N THR A 149 -0.80 -17.28 16.00
CA THR A 149 -2.24 -17.07 15.95
C THR A 149 -3.01 -18.28 16.49
N GLY A 150 -4.14 -18.02 17.12
CA GLY A 150 -5.07 -19.07 17.56
C GLY A 150 -5.82 -19.70 16.37
N PRO A 151 -6.59 -20.79 16.63
CA PRO A 151 -7.32 -21.54 15.59
C PRO A 151 -8.30 -20.70 14.75
N LYS A 152 -8.80 -19.59 15.31
CA LYS A 152 -9.69 -18.63 14.62
C LYS A 152 -9.06 -18.09 13.33
N TYR A 153 -7.75 -17.89 13.31
CA TYR A 153 -7.03 -17.27 12.19
C TYR A 153 -6.35 -18.27 11.25
N GLN A 154 -6.45 -19.57 11.56
CA GLN A 154 -5.80 -20.60 10.75
C GLN A 154 -6.68 -20.99 9.56
N TYR A 155 -6.26 -20.59 8.36
CA TYR A 155 -6.91 -20.88 7.08
C TYR A 155 -5.94 -21.54 6.10
N ASP A 156 -6.49 -22.28 5.14
CA ASP A 156 -5.71 -22.74 4.00
C ASP A 156 -5.42 -21.59 3.05
N ILE A 157 -6.45 -20.78 2.76
CA ILE A 157 -6.40 -19.68 1.79
C ILE A 157 -7.08 -18.45 2.39
N VAL A 158 -6.41 -17.31 2.30
CA VAL A 158 -6.97 -16.01 2.70
C VAL A 158 -6.89 -15.02 1.56
N PHE A 159 -7.95 -14.25 1.36
CA PHE A 159 -7.98 -13.03 0.57
C PHE A 159 -8.66 -11.91 1.37
N ILE A 160 -8.01 -10.75 1.49
CA ILE A 160 -8.59 -9.57 2.15
C ILE A 160 -8.55 -8.38 1.19
N GLY A 161 -9.71 -7.88 0.80
CA GLY A 161 -9.89 -6.74 -0.09
C GLY A 161 -11.28 -6.68 -0.67
N ASN A 162 -11.65 -5.49 -1.19
CA ASN A 162 -12.95 -5.26 -1.82
C ASN A 162 -13.10 -6.05 -3.12
N ALA A 163 -14.32 -6.47 -3.43
CA ALA A 163 -14.68 -7.21 -4.63
C ALA A 163 -14.81 -6.28 -5.85
N PHE A 164 -13.66 -5.75 -6.32
CA PHE A 164 -13.61 -5.10 -7.62
C PHE A 164 -13.91 -6.12 -8.75
N PHE A 165 -14.38 -5.65 -9.90
CA PHE A 165 -14.91 -6.55 -10.94
C PHE A 165 -13.90 -7.60 -11.43
N ASN A 166 -12.61 -7.24 -11.58
CA ASN A 166 -11.57 -8.21 -11.93
C ASN A 166 -11.41 -9.32 -10.87
N ARG A 167 -11.70 -9.01 -9.61
CA ARG A 167 -11.66 -9.98 -8.50
C ARG A 167 -12.87 -10.88 -8.50
N THR A 168 -14.07 -10.32 -8.72
CA THR A 168 -15.30 -11.14 -8.78
C THR A 168 -15.22 -12.15 -9.91
N GLU A 169 -14.78 -11.75 -11.09
CA GLU A 169 -14.60 -12.66 -12.23
C GLU A 169 -13.65 -13.83 -11.89
N LEU A 170 -12.51 -13.53 -11.25
CA LEU A 170 -11.56 -14.56 -10.85
C LEU A 170 -12.13 -15.49 -9.78
N PHE A 171 -12.79 -14.93 -8.76
CA PHE A 171 -13.36 -15.73 -7.67
C PHE A 171 -14.56 -16.56 -8.11
N ASP A 172 -15.39 -16.09 -9.03
CA ASP A 172 -16.46 -16.88 -9.64
C ASP A 172 -15.92 -18.15 -10.33
N ARG A 173 -14.79 -18.02 -11.07
CA ARG A 173 -14.12 -19.18 -11.70
C ARG A 173 -13.53 -20.14 -10.67
N LEU A 174 -13.01 -19.62 -9.56
CA LEU A 174 -12.38 -20.40 -8.49
C LEU A 174 -13.37 -20.94 -7.45
N ALA A 175 -14.64 -20.53 -7.48
CA ALA A 175 -15.64 -20.89 -6.46
C ALA A 175 -15.78 -22.40 -6.23
N PRO A 176 -15.76 -23.29 -7.25
CA PRO A 176 -15.82 -24.74 -7.04
C PRO A 176 -14.60 -25.30 -6.28
N TYR A 177 -13.47 -24.64 -6.38
CA TYR A 177 -12.23 -25.04 -5.67
C TYR A 177 -12.20 -24.46 -4.25
N LEU A 178 -12.41 -23.15 -4.10
CA LEU A 178 -12.33 -22.44 -2.83
C LEU A 178 -13.34 -22.94 -1.80
N SER A 179 -14.55 -23.32 -2.25
CA SER A 179 -15.61 -23.86 -1.38
C SER A 179 -15.26 -25.23 -0.75
N ARG A 180 -14.20 -25.90 -1.21
CA ARG A 180 -13.72 -27.18 -0.66
C ARG A 180 -12.50 -27.02 0.26
N LYS A 181 -12.07 -25.78 0.51
CA LYS A 181 -10.90 -25.47 1.36
C LYS A 181 -11.35 -24.64 2.55
N LYS A 182 -10.54 -24.59 3.60
CA LYS A 182 -10.75 -23.64 4.69
C LYS A 182 -10.32 -22.26 4.22
N THR A 183 -11.26 -21.55 3.58
CA THR A 183 -11.02 -20.27 2.92
C THR A 183 -11.59 -19.12 3.75
N LEU A 184 -10.94 -17.96 3.74
CA LEU A 184 -11.49 -16.67 4.15
C LEU A 184 -11.39 -15.69 2.98
N ILE A 185 -12.52 -15.10 2.63
CA ILE A 185 -12.64 -13.99 1.70
C ILE A 185 -13.20 -12.82 2.50
N ALA A 186 -12.52 -11.67 2.55
CA ALA A 186 -12.98 -10.56 3.36
C ALA A 186 -12.90 -9.21 2.62
N GLY A 187 -13.88 -8.34 2.91
CA GLY A 187 -13.98 -7.01 2.32
C GLY A 187 -15.40 -6.63 1.94
N GLY A 188 -15.55 -5.49 1.25
CA GLY A 188 -16.82 -5.02 0.72
C GLY A 188 -17.13 -5.53 -0.68
N PHE A 189 -18.40 -5.41 -1.08
CA PHE A 189 -18.92 -5.66 -2.42
C PHE A 189 -18.91 -7.12 -2.90
N TRP A 190 -18.69 -8.09 -2.02
CA TRP A 190 -18.63 -9.51 -2.39
C TRP A 190 -19.99 -10.07 -2.83
N GLU A 191 -21.10 -9.38 -2.55
CA GLU A 191 -22.43 -9.65 -3.09
C GLU A 191 -22.51 -9.54 -4.62
N ARG A 192 -21.49 -8.96 -5.27
CA ARG A 192 -21.36 -8.87 -6.74
C ARG A 192 -21.02 -10.19 -7.41
N LEU A 193 -20.61 -11.22 -6.65
CA LEU A 193 -20.29 -12.53 -7.20
C LEU A 193 -21.50 -13.19 -7.86
N THR A 194 -21.34 -13.76 -9.03
CA THR A 194 -22.37 -14.59 -9.68
C THR A 194 -22.53 -15.93 -8.97
N THR A 195 -21.48 -16.39 -8.30
CA THR A 195 -21.47 -17.62 -7.48
C THR A 195 -21.60 -17.33 -5.98
N TYR A 196 -22.22 -16.21 -5.61
CA TYR A 196 -22.31 -15.75 -4.21
C TYR A 196 -22.82 -16.84 -3.26
N ASP A 197 -23.89 -17.55 -3.61
CA ASP A 197 -24.48 -18.61 -2.76
C ASP A 197 -23.46 -19.70 -2.41
N LYS A 198 -22.53 -19.99 -3.32
CA LYS A 198 -21.48 -20.99 -3.10
C LYS A 198 -20.37 -20.50 -2.17
N LEU A 199 -20.02 -19.22 -2.26
CA LEU A 199 -18.91 -18.62 -1.50
C LEU A 199 -19.34 -17.88 -0.24
N SER A 200 -20.61 -17.53 -0.08
CA SER A 200 -21.12 -16.77 1.07
C SER A 200 -20.71 -17.34 2.45
N PRO A 201 -20.63 -18.68 2.67
CA PRO A 201 -20.16 -19.21 3.96
C PRO A 201 -18.69 -18.89 4.30
N PHE A 202 -17.90 -18.47 3.31
CA PHE A 202 -16.48 -18.17 3.44
C PHE A 202 -16.20 -16.65 3.39
N ILE A 203 -17.25 -15.83 3.25
CA ILE A 203 -17.14 -14.38 3.11
C ILE A 203 -17.37 -13.70 4.46
N SER A 204 -16.45 -12.82 4.83
CA SER A 204 -16.60 -11.85 5.93
C SER A 204 -16.78 -10.47 5.33
N HIS A 205 -17.99 -9.93 5.43
CA HIS A 205 -18.30 -8.60 4.90
C HIS A 205 -17.71 -7.49 5.76
N GLY A 206 -17.32 -6.40 5.10
CA GLY A 206 -16.86 -5.18 5.75
C GLY A 206 -15.36 -5.07 5.92
N PHE A 207 -14.97 -3.99 6.57
CA PHE A 207 -13.57 -3.65 6.81
C PHE A 207 -12.97 -4.52 7.91
N ILE A 208 -11.78 -5.05 7.67
CA ILE A 208 -10.96 -5.71 8.69
C ILE A 208 -9.82 -4.77 9.08
N PRO A 209 -9.70 -4.41 10.37
CA PRO A 209 -8.61 -3.55 10.83
C PRO A 209 -7.22 -4.13 10.49
N PRO A 210 -6.20 -3.30 10.26
CA PRO A 210 -4.87 -3.76 9.87
C PRO A 210 -4.25 -4.75 10.85
N GLU A 211 -4.44 -4.55 12.16
CA GLU A 211 -3.94 -5.48 13.17
C GLU A 211 -4.59 -6.86 13.10
N GLU A 212 -5.89 -6.92 12.87
CA GLU A 212 -6.61 -8.19 12.68
C GLU A 212 -6.25 -8.82 11.32
N THR A 213 -6.06 -8.00 10.28
CA THR A 213 -5.54 -8.42 8.97
C THR A 213 -4.18 -9.13 9.12
N ALA A 214 -3.27 -8.60 9.92
CA ALA A 214 -1.97 -9.22 10.20
C ALA A 214 -2.10 -10.59 10.89
N ASN A 215 -3.11 -10.78 11.75
CA ASN A 215 -3.39 -12.09 12.35
C ASN A 215 -3.88 -13.09 11.30
N TYR A 216 -4.78 -12.69 10.40
CA TYR A 216 -5.23 -13.55 9.30
C TYR A 216 -4.09 -13.91 8.35
N TYR A 217 -3.24 -12.95 7.98
CA TYR A 217 -2.07 -13.22 7.13
C TYR A 217 -1.11 -14.19 7.82
N SER A 218 -0.78 -13.96 9.09
CA SER A 218 0.13 -14.83 9.83
C SER A 218 -0.42 -16.25 10.07
N GLY A 219 -1.75 -16.40 10.12
CA GLY A 219 -2.40 -17.69 10.36
C GLY A 219 -2.70 -18.48 9.08
N ALA A 220 -2.61 -17.85 7.91
CA ALA A 220 -2.90 -18.48 6.63
C ALA A 220 -1.74 -19.36 6.14
N LYS A 221 -2.06 -20.44 5.41
CA LYS A 221 -1.05 -21.17 4.63
C LYS A 221 -0.68 -20.39 3.36
N LEU A 222 -1.67 -19.83 2.68
CA LEU A 222 -1.53 -19.02 1.47
C LEU A 222 -2.36 -17.75 1.57
N VAL A 223 -1.83 -16.65 1.05
CA VAL A 223 -2.60 -15.41 0.84
C VAL A 223 -2.59 -15.07 -0.64
N ILE A 224 -3.78 -14.88 -1.20
CA ILE A 224 -3.95 -14.39 -2.56
C ILE A 224 -3.92 -12.86 -2.51
N ASN A 225 -3.15 -12.24 -3.40
CA ASN A 225 -3.13 -10.80 -3.60
C ASN A 225 -3.49 -10.48 -5.05
N ILE A 226 -4.51 -9.66 -5.25
CA ILE A 226 -4.97 -9.22 -6.57
C ILE A 226 -5.06 -7.71 -6.55
N HIS A 227 -4.38 -7.07 -7.49
CA HIS A 227 -4.44 -5.62 -7.60
C HIS A 227 -5.82 -5.15 -8.07
N ARG A 228 -6.15 -3.90 -7.76
CA ARG A 228 -7.34 -3.23 -8.26
C ARG A 228 -7.19 -3.02 -9.77
N PRO A 229 -8.26 -3.15 -10.59
CA PRO A 229 -8.20 -2.83 -12.00
C PRO A 229 -7.93 -1.33 -12.17
N TRP A 230 -7.22 -0.96 -13.23
CA TRP A 230 -6.88 0.46 -13.49
C TRP A 230 -7.83 1.12 -14.48
N GLU A 231 -8.57 0.35 -15.23
CA GLU A 231 -9.52 0.83 -16.21
C GLU A 231 -10.58 1.72 -15.55
N ALA A 232 -10.92 2.82 -16.19
CA ALA A 232 -12.02 3.68 -15.73
C ALA A 232 -13.36 2.94 -15.77
N GLY A 233 -14.20 3.17 -14.77
CA GLY A 233 -15.50 2.52 -14.66
C GLY A 233 -16.09 2.66 -13.26
N GLN A 234 -16.90 1.70 -12.85
CA GLN A 234 -17.62 1.77 -11.56
C GLN A 234 -16.69 1.79 -10.33
N ASP A 235 -15.50 1.22 -10.46
CA ASP A 235 -14.56 1.11 -9.36
C ASP A 235 -13.46 2.20 -9.36
N ASN A 236 -13.31 2.99 -10.46
CA ASN A 236 -12.20 3.93 -10.64
C ASN A 236 -12.64 5.23 -11.33
N ARG A 237 -11.94 6.32 -11.01
CA ARG A 237 -12.00 7.61 -11.69
C ARG A 237 -10.70 7.90 -12.45
N ASN A 238 -10.13 6.87 -13.08
CA ASN A 238 -8.95 6.93 -13.92
C ASN A 238 -9.34 7.28 -15.37
N THR A 239 -9.88 8.48 -15.58
CA THR A 239 -10.38 8.94 -16.88
C THR A 239 -9.27 9.10 -17.93
N PHE A 240 -8.01 9.26 -17.48
CA PHE A 240 -6.83 9.29 -18.35
C PHE A 240 -6.33 7.92 -18.78
N GLN A 241 -6.97 6.83 -18.33
CA GLN A 241 -6.63 5.44 -18.68
C GLN A 241 -5.15 5.11 -18.43
N LEU A 242 -4.58 5.61 -17.32
CA LEU A 242 -3.20 5.36 -16.96
C LEU A 242 -3.05 3.92 -16.45
N PRO A 243 -2.12 3.13 -17.02
CA PRO A 243 -1.95 1.75 -16.60
C PRO A 243 -1.33 1.67 -15.20
N SER A 244 -1.89 0.80 -14.35
CA SER A 244 -1.29 0.46 -13.06
C SER A 244 -0.17 -0.56 -13.25
N ARG A 245 1.05 -0.15 -13.02
CA ARG A 245 2.28 -0.94 -13.17
C ARG A 245 2.87 -1.38 -11.84
N SER A 246 2.55 -0.63 -10.77
CA SER A 246 3.17 -0.79 -9.46
C SER A 246 2.46 -1.81 -8.59
N ILE A 247 3.23 -2.39 -7.66
CA ILE A 247 2.69 -3.31 -6.65
C ILE A 247 1.98 -2.55 -5.53
N ASN A 248 0.95 -3.18 -4.98
CA ASN A 248 0.13 -2.62 -3.90
C ASN A 248 0.78 -2.82 -2.51
N PRO A 249 0.34 -2.08 -1.46
CA PRO A 249 0.89 -2.22 -0.11
C PRO A 249 0.72 -3.63 0.47
N ARG A 250 -0.34 -4.38 0.08
CA ARG A 250 -0.54 -5.77 0.52
C ARG A 250 0.60 -6.69 0.16
N THR A 251 1.28 -6.43 -0.97
CA THR A 251 2.47 -7.21 -1.35
C THR A 251 3.53 -7.19 -0.25
N TYR A 252 3.75 -6.04 0.37
CA TYR A 252 4.70 -5.89 1.47
C TYR A 252 4.15 -6.44 2.79
N GLU A 253 2.87 -6.20 3.08
CA GLU A 253 2.21 -6.58 4.33
C GLU A 253 2.14 -8.11 4.51
N ILE A 254 1.74 -8.83 3.44
CA ILE A 254 1.67 -10.29 3.44
C ILE A 254 3.06 -10.90 3.66
N ASN A 255 4.06 -10.42 2.92
CA ASN A 255 5.43 -10.89 3.07
C ASN A 255 6.00 -10.55 4.46
N ALA A 256 5.67 -9.39 5.03
CA ALA A 256 6.07 -9.01 6.37
C ALA A 256 5.47 -9.91 7.45
N CYS A 257 4.29 -10.48 7.22
CA CYS A 257 3.69 -11.49 8.10
C CYS A 257 4.33 -12.89 7.97
N GLY A 258 5.27 -13.08 7.04
CA GLY A 258 5.96 -14.35 6.85
C GLY A 258 5.08 -15.42 6.26
N THR A 259 4.20 -15.06 5.33
CA THR A 259 3.24 -15.97 4.70
C THR A 259 3.48 -16.04 3.19
N MET A 260 3.26 -17.22 2.62
CA MET A 260 3.36 -17.41 1.16
C MET A 260 2.29 -16.61 0.46
N GLN A 261 2.73 -15.79 -0.49
CA GLN A 261 1.86 -14.94 -1.32
C GLN A 261 1.81 -15.46 -2.76
N LEU A 262 0.58 -15.53 -3.30
CA LEU A 262 0.31 -15.69 -4.72
C LEU A 262 -0.30 -14.36 -5.23
N THR A 263 0.37 -13.69 -6.15
CA THR A 263 -0.06 -12.37 -6.65
C THR A 263 -0.18 -12.34 -8.17
N ASP A 264 -1.07 -11.51 -8.68
CA ASP A 264 -1.12 -11.20 -10.12
C ASP A 264 0.15 -10.47 -10.58
N ILE A 265 0.46 -10.58 -11.86
CA ILE A 265 1.68 -10.02 -12.45
C ILE A 265 1.59 -8.51 -12.52
N ARG A 266 2.67 -7.82 -12.09
CA ARG A 266 2.85 -6.37 -12.24
C ARG A 266 4.22 -6.06 -12.81
N ASP A 267 4.30 -5.02 -13.65
CA ASP A 267 5.51 -4.68 -14.42
C ASP A 267 6.70 -4.42 -13.50
N ASP A 268 6.49 -3.74 -12.38
CA ASP A 268 7.58 -3.37 -11.46
C ASP A 268 7.85 -4.38 -10.35
N LEU A 269 7.08 -5.47 -10.26
CA LEU A 269 7.24 -6.47 -9.20
C LEU A 269 8.70 -6.96 -9.09
N GLY A 270 9.35 -7.18 -10.23
CA GLY A 270 10.74 -7.64 -10.30
C GLY A 270 11.76 -6.68 -9.69
N ASN A 271 11.44 -5.40 -9.53
CA ASN A 271 12.29 -4.40 -8.88
C ASN A 271 12.29 -4.53 -7.35
N PHE A 272 11.27 -5.16 -6.78
CA PHE A 272 11.07 -5.29 -5.32
C PHE A 272 11.26 -6.71 -4.81
N TYR A 273 10.70 -7.67 -5.52
CA TYR A 273 10.73 -9.09 -5.17
C TYR A 273 11.12 -9.92 -6.39
N ARG A 274 11.65 -11.11 -6.16
CA ARG A 274 11.93 -12.08 -7.21
C ARG A 274 10.77 -13.06 -7.33
N PRO A 275 9.93 -12.97 -8.40
CA PRO A 275 8.89 -13.96 -8.68
C PRO A 275 9.50 -15.37 -8.80
N GLY A 276 8.81 -16.37 -8.29
CA GLY A 276 9.32 -17.76 -8.21
C GLY A 276 10.37 -17.99 -7.11
N TYR A 277 10.66 -16.99 -6.27
CA TYR A 277 11.65 -17.09 -5.19
C TYR A 277 11.19 -16.45 -3.88
N ASP A 278 10.82 -15.17 -3.86
CA ASP A 278 10.34 -14.43 -2.67
C ASP A 278 8.82 -14.57 -2.50
N LEU A 279 8.11 -14.70 -3.59
CA LEU A 279 6.68 -14.92 -3.74
C LEU A 279 6.45 -15.59 -5.09
N ASP A 280 5.21 -16.00 -5.40
CA ASP A 280 4.92 -16.51 -6.73
C ASP A 280 3.75 -15.75 -7.37
N THR A 281 3.69 -15.77 -8.70
CA THR A 281 2.74 -15.01 -9.51
C THR A 281 1.76 -15.93 -10.22
N PHE A 282 0.68 -15.38 -10.75
CA PHE A 282 -0.25 -16.07 -11.63
C PHE A 282 -0.81 -15.14 -12.69
N GLY A 283 -1.10 -15.68 -13.86
CA GLY A 283 -1.72 -14.98 -14.99
C GLY A 283 -3.14 -15.45 -15.30
N SER A 284 -3.62 -16.53 -14.67
CA SER A 284 -4.99 -17.04 -14.89
C SER A 284 -5.56 -17.73 -13.64
N ALA A 285 -6.88 -17.98 -13.64
CA ALA A 285 -7.54 -18.72 -12.59
C ALA A 285 -7.05 -20.17 -12.48
N GLU A 286 -6.80 -20.81 -13.62
CA GLU A 286 -6.31 -22.19 -13.70
C GLU A 286 -4.90 -22.29 -13.14
N GLU A 287 -4.02 -21.35 -13.47
CA GLU A 287 -2.67 -21.29 -12.92
C GLU A 287 -2.69 -21.05 -11.40
N LEU A 288 -3.54 -20.09 -10.95
CA LEU A 288 -3.71 -19.82 -9.52
C LEU A 288 -4.19 -21.06 -8.78
N GLN A 289 -5.20 -21.78 -9.30
CA GLN A 289 -5.68 -23.02 -8.70
C GLN A 289 -4.57 -24.07 -8.62
N ALA A 290 -3.85 -24.32 -9.70
CA ALA A 290 -2.77 -25.30 -9.73
C ALA A 290 -1.66 -24.98 -8.72
N LYS A 291 -1.28 -23.68 -8.61
CA LYS A 291 -0.30 -23.22 -7.62
C LYS A 291 -0.80 -23.33 -6.19
N MET A 292 -2.08 -23.02 -5.93
CA MET A 292 -2.67 -23.25 -4.60
C MET A 292 -2.64 -24.73 -4.22
N GLU A 293 -3.01 -25.65 -5.12
CA GLU A 293 -2.95 -27.10 -4.88
C GLU A 293 -1.52 -27.55 -4.56
N HIS A 294 -0.56 -27.10 -5.36
CA HIS A 294 0.85 -27.40 -5.16
C HIS A 294 1.33 -26.96 -3.78
N TYR A 295 1.22 -25.66 -3.47
CA TYR A 295 1.77 -25.11 -2.24
C TYR A 295 1.01 -25.52 -0.97
N LEU A 296 -0.26 -25.92 -1.05
CA LEU A 296 -0.98 -26.47 0.09
C LEU A 296 -0.43 -27.86 0.49
N THR A 297 0.12 -28.63 -0.46
CA THR A 297 0.71 -29.96 -0.23
C THR A 297 2.22 -29.93 -0.02
N HIS A 298 2.92 -28.90 -0.52
CA HIS A 298 4.39 -28.77 -0.44
C HIS A 298 4.80 -27.75 0.65
N GLU A 299 4.55 -28.10 1.91
CA GLU A 299 4.77 -27.20 3.06
C GLU A 299 6.19 -26.66 3.16
N LYS A 300 7.21 -27.50 2.93
CA LYS A 300 8.62 -27.08 3.02
C LYS A 300 8.94 -25.97 2.02
N GLU A 301 8.49 -26.13 0.79
CA GLU A 301 8.67 -25.14 -0.26
C GLU A 301 7.91 -23.87 0.04
N ARG A 302 6.62 -23.97 0.41
CA ARG A 302 5.79 -22.84 0.83
C ARG A 302 6.44 -22.00 1.93
N ARG A 303 7.00 -22.65 2.96
CA ARG A 303 7.70 -21.96 4.05
C ARG A 303 9.00 -21.30 3.59
N GLN A 304 9.69 -21.84 2.60
CA GLN A 304 10.88 -21.20 2.03
C GLN A 304 10.55 -19.91 1.31
N PHE A 305 9.48 -19.88 0.49
CA PHE A 305 8.99 -18.65 -0.12
C PHE A 305 8.66 -17.59 0.93
N ALA A 306 7.85 -17.95 1.91
CA ALA A 306 7.43 -17.07 3.00
C ALA A 306 8.63 -16.44 3.75
N LEU A 307 9.65 -17.23 4.07
CA LEU A 307 10.85 -16.75 4.76
C LEU A 307 11.71 -15.81 3.89
N ARG A 308 11.81 -16.08 2.59
CA ARG A 308 12.57 -15.23 1.66
C ARG A 308 11.84 -13.90 1.45
N GLY A 309 10.51 -13.93 1.20
CA GLY A 309 9.69 -12.73 1.10
C GLY A 309 9.78 -11.87 2.36
N LEU A 310 9.66 -12.47 3.54
CA LEU A 310 9.87 -11.78 4.83
C LEU A 310 11.26 -11.13 4.91
N HIS A 311 12.31 -11.88 4.59
CA HIS A 311 13.68 -11.37 4.66
C HIS A 311 13.88 -10.17 3.70
N THR A 312 13.42 -10.28 2.46
CA THR A 312 13.48 -9.20 1.47
C THR A 312 12.73 -7.96 1.95
N THR A 313 11.52 -8.14 2.49
CA THR A 313 10.68 -7.07 3.01
C THR A 313 11.36 -6.32 4.15
N LEU A 314 11.83 -7.05 5.17
CA LEU A 314 12.46 -6.43 6.36
C LEU A 314 13.75 -5.67 6.03
N ARG A 315 14.46 -6.06 4.97
CA ARG A 315 15.71 -5.39 4.57
C ARG A 315 15.51 -4.17 3.69
N ARG A 316 14.42 -4.11 2.90
CA ARG A 316 14.32 -3.15 1.80
C ARG A 316 13.03 -2.35 1.78
N HIS A 317 11.97 -2.85 2.41
CA HIS A 317 10.62 -2.36 2.15
C HIS A 317 9.88 -1.94 3.42
N THR A 318 10.61 -1.32 4.36
CA THR A 318 10.05 -0.68 5.56
C THR A 318 9.93 0.83 5.34
N PHE A 319 9.02 1.50 6.05
CA PHE A 319 8.94 2.96 5.99
C PHE A 319 10.25 3.62 6.43
N THR A 320 10.95 3.07 7.42
CA THR A 320 12.26 3.59 7.86
C THR A 320 13.31 3.56 6.75
N SER A 321 13.27 2.55 5.87
CA SER A 321 14.20 2.47 4.73
C SER A 321 13.74 3.30 3.52
N ARG A 322 12.46 3.68 3.45
CA ARG A 322 11.89 4.42 2.30
C ARG A 322 11.89 5.93 2.51
N MET A 323 11.56 6.41 3.71
CA MET A 323 11.42 7.84 3.99
C MET A 323 12.69 8.68 3.77
N PRO A 324 13.93 8.17 3.91
CA PRO A 324 15.12 8.93 3.52
C PRO A 324 15.07 9.46 2.08
N GLN A 325 14.52 8.69 1.12
CA GLN A 325 14.40 9.10 -0.29
C GLN A 325 13.46 10.31 -0.44
N LEU A 326 12.35 10.35 0.32
CA LEU A 326 11.43 11.47 0.35
C LEU A 326 12.11 12.71 0.96
N LEU A 327 12.78 12.51 2.09
CA LEU A 327 13.48 13.60 2.79
C LEU A 327 14.65 14.17 1.97
N ASP A 328 15.32 13.36 1.12
CA ASP A 328 16.36 13.83 0.21
C ASP A 328 15.85 14.83 -0.83
N VAL A 329 14.54 14.81 -1.13
CA VAL A 329 13.91 15.75 -2.04
C VAL A 329 13.44 16.99 -1.28
N ILE A 330 12.61 16.82 -0.24
CA ILE A 330 11.94 17.93 0.42
C ILE A 330 12.82 18.74 1.38
N ALA A 331 13.90 18.16 1.88
CA ALA A 331 14.83 18.84 2.78
C ALA A 331 16.00 19.53 2.04
N LYS A 332 16.10 19.41 0.72
CA LYS A 332 17.06 20.21 -0.07
C LYS A 332 16.54 21.65 -0.07
N ARG A 333 17.31 22.56 0.56
CA ARG A 333 17.08 24.00 0.36
C ARG A 333 17.28 24.30 -1.13
N VAL A 334 16.23 24.83 -1.76
CA VAL A 334 16.32 25.43 -3.10
C VAL A 334 17.28 26.62 -3.05
#